data_2d4d3b2b08670795bf10468cbaf5d37f
#
_entry.id   2d4d3b2b08670795bf10468cbaf5d37f
#
_cell.length_a   1.000
_cell.length_b   1.000
_cell.length_c   1.000
_cell.angle_alpha   90.00
_cell.angle_beta   90.00
_cell.angle_gamma   90.00
#
_symmetry.space_group_name_H-M   'P 1'
#
loop_
_entity.id
_entity.type
_entity.pdbx_description
1 polymer ?
#
loop_
_entity_poly.entity_id
_entity_poly.type
_entity_poly.pdbx_seq_one_letter_code
_entity_poly.pdbx_strand_id
1 'polypeptide(L)'
;MSEKKRRMSAAMTFIVLFGVVSLFSDMTHESANSIRGAFLSLAGASAAVIGFVSGLGELVGYGLRYVFGRLTDRTRRYWPMVLFGYALDVVAVPALALVGRHGWALACALLIVQRLGKAIKKPAKDTVMSFAASQEGVGKSFAIQELLDQIGAVLGPLLLYLIMLIQHRDDTFSDYRTCFAFLAIPGAITLLLLWLTYKRFPHPENFEPEPKEYVPFRVSKRFVVYIVGISLFAFGFADYSLIVMHFSRQHLFTAAVLPLLYALAMLTDAASAFVFGWLFDRHARLSLVVSTLVAAPFAVFAFLGGDVTRMLGGGTNTGIASTCAIIGVVLWGIGMGAQESILKASVATMVPKRSRATGYGIFECCFGAAWFLGSWLLGVLYDQSLVVMVVVSVAAQLLAAIMFWWKVPKEE
;
A
#
# COMPACT_ATOMS: atom_id res chain seq x y z
N MET A 1 -39.05 -22.66 20.89
CA MET A 1 -38.40 -21.33 20.82
C MET A 1 -37.79 -21.20 19.43
N SER A 2 -38.39 -20.39 18.57
CA SER A 2 -37.97 -20.22 17.18
C SER A 2 -36.68 -19.36 17.14
N GLU A 3 -35.58 -19.92 16.66
CA GLU A 3 -34.39 -19.17 16.27
C GLU A 3 -34.74 -18.24 15.11
N LYS A 4 -35.13 -16.99 15.42
CA LYS A 4 -35.12 -15.90 14.45
C LYS A 4 -33.66 -15.70 14.01
N LYS A 5 -33.26 -16.31 12.88
CA LYS A 5 -32.01 -15.92 12.17
C LYS A 5 -32.01 -14.39 12.06
N ARG A 6 -31.18 -13.73 12.83
CA ARG A 6 -31.01 -12.27 12.82
C ARG A 6 -30.52 -11.89 11.41
N ARG A 7 -31.40 -11.46 10.53
CA ARG A 7 -31.03 -10.94 9.20
C ARG A 7 -30.15 -9.73 9.42
N MET A 8 -28.98 -9.71 8.74
CA MET A 8 -28.10 -8.52 8.74
C MET A 8 -28.91 -7.31 8.27
N SER A 9 -28.60 -6.14 8.85
CA SER A 9 -29.17 -4.86 8.39
C SER A 9 -28.77 -4.57 6.94
N ALA A 10 -29.48 -3.68 6.26
CA ALA A 10 -29.15 -3.23 4.92
C ALA A 10 -27.74 -2.57 4.90
N ALA A 11 -27.43 -1.75 5.90
CA ALA A 11 -26.12 -1.11 6.06
C ALA A 11 -25.00 -2.13 6.27
N MET A 12 -25.18 -3.13 7.16
CA MET A 12 -24.21 -4.19 7.37
C MET A 12 -24.01 -5.05 6.11
N THR A 13 -25.09 -5.34 5.38
CA THR A 13 -25.01 -6.07 4.10
C THR A 13 -24.20 -5.28 3.08
N PHE A 14 -24.39 -3.96 3.00
CA PHE A 14 -23.58 -3.07 2.14
C PHE A 14 -22.11 -3.11 2.52
N ILE A 15 -21.77 -2.95 3.82
CA ILE A 15 -20.40 -2.97 4.33
C ILE A 15 -19.69 -4.27 3.96
N VAL A 16 -20.34 -5.42 4.19
CA VAL A 16 -19.75 -6.74 3.88
C VAL A 16 -19.57 -6.93 2.37
N LEU A 17 -20.58 -6.58 1.55
CA LEU A 17 -20.44 -6.67 0.09
C LEU A 17 -19.31 -5.80 -0.43
N PHE A 18 -19.21 -4.56 0.06
CA PHE A 18 -18.16 -3.65 -0.34
C PHE A 18 -16.77 -4.11 0.15
N GLY A 19 -16.69 -4.71 1.33
CA GLY A 19 -15.49 -5.36 1.84
C GLY A 19 -15.05 -6.53 0.96
N VAL A 20 -16.00 -7.38 0.48
CA VAL A 20 -15.68 -8.47 -0.44
C VAL A 20 -15.23 -7.95 -1.82
N VAL A 21 -15.80 -6.85 -2.32
CA VAL A 21 -15.30 -6.14 -3.51
C VAL A 21 -13.85 -5.71 -3.31
N SER A 22 -13.54 -5.13 -2.15
CA SER A 22 -12.17 -4.72 -1.80
C SER A 22 -11.21 -5.90 -1.73
N LEU A 23 -11.62 -7.01 -1.11
CA LEU A 23 -10.82 -8.24 -1.03
C LEU A 23 -10.33 -8.69 -2.42
N PHE A 24 -11.23 -8.83 -3.40
CA PHE A 24 -10.85 -9.26 -4.75
C PHE A 24 -10.05 -8.19 -5.51
N SER A 25 -10.31 -6.91 -5.27
CA SER A 25 -9.51 -5.81 -5.79
C SER A 25 -8.08 -5.88 -5.24
N ASP A 26 -7.92 -6.11 -3.93
CA ASP A 26 -6.61 -6.18 -3.29
C ASP A 26 -5.88 -7.48 -3.65
N MET A 27 -6.59 -8.60 -3.83
CA MET A 27 -6.00 -9.78 -4.48
C MET A 27 -5.37 -9.42 -5.84
N THR A 28 -6.02 -8.57 -6.64
CA THR A 28 -5.52 -8.23 -7.98
C THR A 28 -4.25 -7.40 -7.90
N HIS A 29 -4.25 -6.29 -7.14
CA HIS A 29 -3.10 -5.40 -7.20
C HIS A 29 -2.00 -5.71 -6.20
N GLU A 30 -2.26 -6.34 -5.06
CA GLU A 30 -1.19 -6.77 -4.18
C GLU A 30 -0.44 -7.99 -4.76
N SER A 31 -1.13 -8.84 -5.52
CA SER A 31 -0.45 -9.83 -6.38
C SER A 31 0.49 -9.16 -7.38
N ALA A 32 0.01 -8.15 -8.10
CA ALA A 32 0.85 -7.43 -9.06
C ALA A 32 2.06 -6.76 -8.36
N ASN A 33 1.86 -6.16 -7.19
CA ASN A 33 2.93 -5.56 -6.40
C ASN A 33 4.03 -6.56 -6.05
N SER A 34 3.67 -7.83 -5.78
CA SER A 34 4.61 -8.88 -5.38
C SER A 34 5.63 -9.26 -6.47
N ILE A 35 5.31 -9.04 -7.75
CA ILE A 35 6.17 -9.42 -8.90
C ILE A 35 6.52 -8.26 -9.82
N ARG A 36 5.88 -7.08 -9.71
CA ARG A 36 6.00 -6.00 -10.71
C ARG A 36 7.42 -5.49 -10.87
N GLY A 37 8.21 -5.38 -9.79
CA GLY A 37 9.58 -4.92 -9.85
C GLY A 37 10.49 -5.88 -10.62
N ALA A 38 10.36 -7.19 -10.39
CA ALA A 38 11.06 -8.23 -11.14
C ALA A 38 10.61 -8.24 -12.60
N PHE A 39 9.30 -8.15 -12.87
CA PHE A 39 8.75 -8.08 -14.22
C PHE A 39 9.26 -6.87 -15.00
N LEU A 40 9.24 -5.67 -14.41
CA LEU A 40 9.75 -4.45 -15.04
C LEU A 40 11.24 -4.55 -15.36
N SER A 41 12.02 -5.14 -14.44
CA SER A 41 13.45 -5.38 -14.67
C SER A 41 13.69 -6.32 -15.86
N LEU A 42 12.92 -7.43 -15.96
CA LEU A 42 12.99 -8.35 -17.09
C LEU A 42 12.47 -7.73 -18.39
N ALA A 43 11.56 -6.75 -18.31
CA ALA A 43 11.10 -5.97 -19.46
C ALA A 43 12.10 -4.88 -19.89
N GLY A 44 13.24 -4.73 -19.21
CA GLY A 44 14.33 -3.81 -19.56
C GLY A 44 14.33 -2.48 -18.80
N ALA A 45 13.54 -2.33 -17.74
CA ALA A 45 13.57 -1.13 -16.90
C ALA A 45 14.80 -1.11 -15.97
N SER A 46 15.45 0.05 -15.83
CA SER A 46 16.47 0.29 -14.81
C SER A 46 15.85 0.44 -13.41
N ALA A 47 16.66 0.34 -12.35
CA ALA A 47 16.18 0.60 -11.00
C ALA A 47 15.70 2.05 -10.83
N ALA A 48 16.35 3.00 -11.51
CA ALA A 48 15.91 4.39 -11.54
C ALA A 48 14.50 4.55 -12.13
N VAL A 49 14.17 3.83 -13.22
CA VAL A 49 12.84 3.83 -13.85
C VAL A 49 11.82 3.18 -12.92
N ILE A 50 12.16 2.04 -12.31
CA ILE A 50 11.28 1.32 -11.38
C ILE A 50 10.96 2.21 -10.17
N GLY A 51 11.97 2.84 -9.56
CA GLY A 51 11.79 3.77 -8.45
C GLY A 51 10.96 5.00 -8.84
N PHE A 52 11.21 5.57 -10.04
CA PHE A 52 10.44 6.70 -10.56
C PHE A 52 8.95 6.34 -10.72
N VAL A 53 8.65 5.23 -11.39
CA VAL A 53 7.26 4.82 -11.68
C VAL A 53 6.52 4.41 -10.42
N SER A 54 7.16 3.68 -9.51
CA SER A 54 6.59 3.33 -8.21
C SER A 54 6.26 4.58 -7.40
N GLY A 55 7.22 5.49 -7.26
CA GLY A 55 7.03 6.74 -6.54
C GLY A 55 6.01 7.66 -7.19
N LEU A 56 6.05 7.82 -8.53
CA LEU A 56 5.05 8.60 -9.28
C LEU A 56 3.64 8.00 -9.08
N GLY A 57 3.53 6.68 -9.03
CA GLY A 57 2.29 6.00 -8.72
C GLY A 57 1.73 6.39 -7.35
N GLU A 58 2.59 6.48 -6.32
CA GLU A 58 2.17 6.93 -4.99
C GLU A 58 1.79 8.43 -4.99
N LEU A 59 2.56 9.28 -5.66
CA LEU A 59 2.22 10.70 -5.80
C LEU A 59 0.88 10.90 -6.50
N VAL A 60 0.62 10.21 -7.61
CA VAL A 60 -0.67 10.20 -8.31
C VAL A 60 -1.77 9.63 -7.41
N GLY A 61 -1.50 8.50 -6.76
CA GLY A 61 -2.45 7.80 -5.89
C GLY A 61 -2.89 8.65 -4.70
N TYR A 62 -1.99 9.37 -4.06
CA TYR A 62 -2.29 10.23 -2.90
C TYR A 62 -2.68 11.66 -3.31
N GLY A 63 -1.91 12.30 -4.19
CA GLY A 63 -2.12 13.70 -4.57
C GLY A 63 -3.45 13.94 -5.29
N LEU A 64 -3.83 13.08 -6.22
CA LEU A 64 -5.08 13.22 -6.95
C LEU A 64 -6.34 12.85 -6.14
N ARG A 65 -6.21 12.17 -4.99
CA ARG A 65 -7.37 11.93 -4.10
C ARG A 65 -8.03 13.21 -3.65
N TYR A 66 -7.25 14.25 -3.37
CA TYR A 66 -7.80 15.56 -3.02
C TYR A 66 -8.67 16.13 -4.16
N VAL A 67 -8.19 16.05 -5.39
CA VAL A 67 -8.90 16.56 -6.57
C VAL A 67 -10.20 15.76 -6.81
N PHE A 68 -10.11 14.45 -6.83
CA PHE A 68 -11.27 13.57 -7.05
C PHE A 68 -12.23 13.56 -5.85
N GLY A 69 -11.74 13.69 -4.63
CA GLY A 69 -12.58 13.88 -3.44
C GLY A 69 -13.42 15.12 -3.55
N ARG A 70 -12.78 16.27 -3.87
CA ARG A 70 -13.50 17.54 -4.07
C ARG A 70 -14.51 17.49 -5.23
N LEU A 71 -14.15 16.79 -6.32
CA LEU A 71 -15.05 16.57 -7.45
C LEU A 71 -16.26 15.72 -7.05
N THR A 72 -16.03 14.65 -6.29
CA THR A 72 -17.07 13.75 -5.76
C THR A 72 -18.03 14.51 -4.86
N ASP A 73 -17.50 15.27 -3.90
CA ASP A 73 -18.32 16.08 -2.97
C ASP A 73 -19.16 17.13 -3.70
N ARG A 74 -18.57 17.80 -4.69
CA ARG A 74 -19.25 18.83 -5.48
C ARG A 74 -20.34 18.27 -6.40
N THR A 75 -20.09 17.08 -7.01
CA THR A 75 -21.01 16.47 -7.98
C THR A 75 -21.99 15.52 -7.34
N ARG A 76 -21.69 14.99 -6.14
CA ARG A 76 -22.42 13.92 -5.44
C ARG A 76 -22.61 12.66 -6.29
N ARG A 77 -21.75 12.44 -7.31
CA ARG A 77 -21.81 11.30 -8.21
C ARG A 77 -20.88 10.18 -7.71
N TYR A 78 -21.22 9.55 -6.60
CA TYR A 78 -20.39 8.53 -5.97
C TYR A 78 -20.19 7.30 -6.85
N TRP A 79 -21.26 6.68 -7.32
CA TRP A 79 -21.18 5.44 -8.09
C TRP A 79 -20.41 5.56 -9.41
N PRO A 80 -20.59 6.59 -10.25
CA PRO A 80 -19.77 6.75 -11.44
C PRO A 80 -18.27 6.80 -11.15
N MET A 81 -17.85 7.51 -10.08
CA MET A 81 -16.45 7.58 -9.68
C MET A 81 -15.93 6.22 -9.19
N VAL A 82 -16.73 5.52 -8.37
CA VAL A 82 -16.39 4.19 -7.87
C VAL A 82 -16.27 3.20 -9.02
N LEU A 83 -17.28 3.08 -9.90
CA LEU A 83 -17.29 2.14 -11.01
C LEU A 83 -16.13 2.39 -12.00
N PHE A 84 -15.94 3.65 -12.40
CA PHE A 84 -14.88 4.02 -13.32
C PHE A 84 -13.48 3.81 -12.74
N GLY A 85 -13.27 4.21 -11.50
CA GLY A 85 -11.99 4.03 -10.81
C GLY A 85 -11.64 2.54 -10.62
N TYR A 86 -12.60 1.69 -10.23
CA TYR A 86 -12.38 0.25 -10.14
C TYR A 86 -12.13 -0.38 -11.51
N ALA A 87 -12.84 0.04 -12.56
CA ALA A 87 -12.61 -0.47 -13.93
C ALA A 87 -11.19 -0.18 -14.39
N LEU A 88 -10.69 1.05 -14.23
CA LEU A 88 -9.30 1.40 -14.54
C LEU A 88 -8.30 0.58 -13.73
N ASP A 89 -8.51 0.48 -12.41
CA ASP A 89 -7.62 -0.20 -11.49
C ASP A 89 -7.47 -1.69 -11.82
N VAL A 90 -8.61 -2.42 -11.92
CA VAL A 90 -8.55 -3.88 -12.09
C VAL A 90 -8.34 -4.34 -13.53
N VAL A 91 -8.54 -3.49 -14.56
CA VAL A 91 -8.27 -3.84 -15.95
C VAL A 91 -6.81 -3.59 -16.32
N ALA A 92 -6.20 -2.53 -15.77
CA ALA A 92 -4.80 -2.19 -16.05
C ALA A 92 -3.81 -3.28 -15.62
N VAL A 93 -4.09 -3.99 -14.53
CA VAL A 93 -3.22 -5.05 -14.01
C VAL A 93 -3.15 -6.26 -14.95
N PRO A 94 -4.26 -6.92 -15.35
CA PRO A 94 -4.22 -8.00 -16.32
C PRO A 94 -3.67 -7.58 -17.68
N ALA A 95 -3.84 -6.31 -18.08
CA ALA A 95 -3.29 -5.79 -19.32
C ALA A 95 -1.74 -5.85 -19.37
N LEU A 96 -1.06 -5.94 -18.21
CA LEU A 96 0.39 -6.20 -18.16
C LEU A 96 0.78 -7.53 -18.85
N ALA A 97 -0.13 -8.50 -18.93
CA ALA A 97 0.09 -9.74 -19.68
C ALA A 97 0.34 -9.52 -21.19
N LEU A 98 -0.10 -8.38 -21.74
CA LEU A 98 0.08 -8.03 -23.15
C LEU A 98 1.43 -7.37 -23.44
N VAL A 99 2.20 -7.02 -22.41
CA VAL A 99 3.50 -6.35 -22.54
C VAL A 99 4.55 -7.32 -23.07
N GLY A 100 5.33 -6.87 -24.06
CA GLY A 100 6.46 -7.62 -24.61
C GLY A 100 7.76 -7.45 -23.79
N ARG A 101 8.80 -8.26 -24.10
CA ARG A 101 10.09 -8.28 -23.37
C ARG A 101 10.82 -6.93 -23.31
N HIS A 102 10.59 -6.03 -24.23
CA HIS A 102 11.17 -4.67 -24.24
C HIS A 102 10.11 -3.59 -24.02
N GLY A 103 8.94 -3.98 -23.49
CA GLY A 103 7.78 -3.12 -23.35
C GLY A 103 7.68 -2.40 -22.00
N TRP A 104 8.78 -2.17 -21.31
CA TRP A 104 8.76 -1.52 -19.98
C TRP A 104 8.00 -0.20 -19.95
N ALA A 105 8.06 0.61 -21.02
CA ALA A 105 7.36 1.88 -21.09
C ALA A 105 5.83 1.70 -21.05
N LEU A 106 5.31 0.70 -21.81
CA LEU A 106 3.90 0.35 -21.76
C LEU A 106 3.49 -0.20 -20.38
N ALA A 107 4.34 -1.05 -19.77
CA ALA A 107 4.10 -1.53 -18.42
C ALA A 107 4.01 -0.39 -17.42
N CYS A 108 4.94 0.59 -17.48
CA CYS A 108 4.92 1.79 -16.66
C CYS A 108 3.64 2.60 -16.86
N ALA A 109 3.20 2.82 -18.10
CA ALA A 109 1.96 3.53 -18.39
C ALA A 109 0.73 2.82 -17.79
N LEU A 110 0.63 1.49 -17.93
CA LEU A 110 -0.45 0.71 -17.32
C LEU A 110 -0.46 0.80 -15.80
N LEU A 111 0.70 0.79 -15.15
CA LEU A 111 0.82 0.97 -13.70
C LEU A 111 0.37 2.37 -13.25
N ILE A 112 0.67 3.42 -14.02
CA ILE A 112 0.15 4.76 -13.73
C ILE A 112 -1.37 4.84 -13.93
N VAL A 113 -1.91 4.19 -14.97
CA VAL A 113 -3.37 4.09 -15.16
C VAL A 113 -4.02 3.36 -13.99
N GLN A 114 -3.42 2.30 -13.50
CA GLN A 114 -3.86 1.57 -12.30
C GLN A 114 -3.92 2.51 -11.08
N ARG A 115 -2.85 3.28 -10.82
CA ARG A 115 -2.79 4.24 -9.71
C ARG A 115 -3.79 5.38 -9.84
N LEU A 116 -4.03 5.85 -11.06
CA LEU A 116 -5.08 6.83 -11.35
C LEU A 116 -6.48 6.27 -11.01
N GLY A 117 -6.77 5.03 -11.39
CA GLY A 117 -7.99 4.33 -10.99
C GLY A 117 -8.17 4.29 -9.48
N LYS A 118 -7.11 3.97 -8.74
CA LYS A 118 -7.08 3.97 -7.26
C LYS A 118 -7.35 5.37 -6.68
N ALA A 119 -6.78 6.42 -7.26
CA ALA A 119 -7.00 7.82 -6.84
C ALA A 119 -8.44 8.28 -7.06
N ILE A 120 -9.08 7.85 -8.16
CA ILE A 120 -10.48 8.19 -8.49
C ILE A 120 -11.45 7.48 -7.54
N LYS A 121 -11.28 6.15 -7.35
CA LYS A 121 -12.24 5.34 -6.59
C LYS A 121 -12.19 5.60 -5.09
N LYS A 122 -11.01 5.82 -4.51
CA LYS A 122 -10.78 5.81 -3.06
C LYS A 122 -11.63 6.84 -2.30
N PRO A 123 -11.69 8.14 -2.68
CA PRO A 123 -12.50 9.12 -1.96
C PRO A 123 -13.99 8.80 -2.01
N ALA A 124 -14.50 8.41 -3.19
CA ALA A 124 -15.90 8.05 -3.36
C ALA A 124 -16.27 6.76 -2.59
N LYS A 125 -15.37 5.73 -2.62
CA LYS A 125 -15.50 4.49 -1.85
C LYS A 125 -15.62 4.80 -0.36
N ASP A 126 -14.68 5.56 0.18
CA ASP A 126 -14.64 5.85 1.62
C ASP A 126 -15.87 6.68 2.05
N THR A 127 -16.36 7.56 1.19
CA THR A 127 -17.58 8.34 1.45
C THR A 127 -18.82 7.44 1.52
N VAL A 128 -19.06 6.59 0.52
CA VAL A 128 -20.26 5.69 0.56
C VAL A 128 -20.18 4.66 1.68
N MET A 129 -18.97 4.22 2.04
CA MET A 129 -18.74 3.38 3.22
C MET A 129 -19.08 4.12 4.52
N SER A 130 -18.70 5.40 4.63
CA SER A 130 -18.97 6.20 5.83
C SER A 130 -20.48 6.36 6.07
N PHE A 131 -21.29 6.47 5.02
CA PHE A 131 -22.76 6.53 5.12
C PHE A 131 -23.32 5.29 5.81
N ALA A 132 -22.97 4.09 5.34
CA ALA A 132 -23.43 2.84 5.96
C ALA A 132 -22.82 2.65 7.36
N ALA A 133 -21.55 3.04 7.56
CA ALA A 133 -20.85 2.95 8.83
C ALA A 133 -21.50 3.81 9.93
N SER A 134 -22.16 4.92 9.57
CA SER A 134 -22.87 5.77 10.53
C SER A 134 -23.99 5.02 11.28
N GLN A 135 -24.60 4.00 10.65
CA GLN A 135 -25.67 3.20 11.24
C GLN A 135 -25.18 2.00 12.07
N GLU A 136 -24.00 1.43 11.73
CA GLU A 136 -23.49 0.19 12.33
C GLU A 136 -22.32 0.39 13.29
N GLY A 137 -21.81 1.61 13.38
CA GLY A 137 -20.59 1.97 14.11
C GLY A 137 -19.38 2.06 13.17
N VAL A 138 -18.80 3.27 13.12
CA VAL A 138 -17.73 3.62 12.18
C VAL A 138 -16.51 2.71 12.36
N GLY A 139 -16.02 2.54 13.58
CA GLY A 139 -14.85 1.71 13.87
C GLY A 139 -15.03 0.26 13.44
N LYS A 140 -16.17 -0.36 13.79
CA LYS A 140 -16.48 -1.75 13.41
C LYS A 140 -16.55 -1.93 11.89
N SER A 141 -17.17 -0.98 11.19
CA SER A 141 -17.38 -1.06 9.74
C SER A 141 -16.05 -0.99 8.98
N PHE A 142 -15.19 -0.04 9.35
CA PHE A 142 -13.86 0.06 8.74
C PHE A 142 -12.93 -1.08 9.16
N ALA A 143 -13.07 -1.64 10.37
CA ALA A 143 -12.31 -2.83 10.77
C ALA A 143 -12.69 -4.08 9.96
N ILE A 144 -13.98 -4.27 9.64
CA ILE A 144 -14.43 -5.36 8.75
C ILE A 144 -13.83 -5.18 7.35
N GLN A 145 -13.84 -3.95 6.83
CA GLN A 145 -13.26 -3.66 5.52
C GLN A 145 -11.76 -3.93 5.52
N GLU A 146 -11.01 -3.41 6.50
CA GLU A 146 -9.56 -3.60 6.61
C GLU A 146 -9.19 -5.09 6.72
N LEU A 147 -9.94 -5.87 7.51
CA LEU A 147 -9.75 -7.31 7.60
C LEU A 147 -9.89 -8.00 6.23
N LEU A 148 -10.90 -7.62 5.44
CA LEU A 148 -11.12 -8.21 4.12
C LEU A 148 -10.06 -7.74 3.11
N ASP A 149 -9.63 -6.47 3.18
CA ASP A 149 -8.53 -5.92 2.39
C ASP A 149 -7.22 -6.71 2.66
N GLN A 150 -6.88 -6.95 3.93
CA GLN A 150 -5.69 -7.72 4.33
C GLN A 150 -5.76 -9.20 3.92
N ILE A 151 -6.93 -9.83 4.00
CA ILE A 151 -7.12 -11.19 3.48
C ILE A 151 -6.81 -11.23 1.98
N GLY A 152 -7.30 -10.24 1.21
CA GLY A 152 -7.00 -10.10 -0.22
C GLY A 152 -5.52 -9.92 -0.50
N ALA A 153 -4.85 -9.06 0.29
CA ALA A 153 -3.42 -8.75 0.16
C ALA A 153 -2.51 -9.97 0.40
N VAL A 154 -2.94 -10.91 1.24
CA VAL A 154 -2.20 -12.16 1.49
C VAL A 154 -2.57 -13.24 0.46
N LEU A 155 -3.86 -13.45 0.20
CA LEU A 155 -4.33 -14.52 -0.70
C LEU A 155 -3.89 -14.31 -2.15
N GLY A 156 -3.80 -13.05 -2.59
CA GLY A 156 -3.38 -12.72 -3.94
C GLY A 156 -1.97 -13.21 -4.30
N PRO A 157 -0.93 -12.80 -3.57
CA PRO A 157 0.43 -13.31 -3.79
C PRO A 157 0.55 -14.83 -3.59
N LEU A 158 -0.19 -15.43 -2.65
CA LEU A 158 -0.23 -16.89 -2.50
C LEU A 158 -0.81 -17.58 -3.75
N LEU A 159 -1.82 -16.99 -4.37
CA LEU A 159 -2.35 -17.49 -5.64
C LEU A 159 -1.28 -17.46 -6.73
N LEU A 160 -0.51 -16.37 -6.85
CA LEU A 160 0.58 -16.30 -7.82
C LEU A 160 1.67 -17.32 -7.55
N TYR A 161 2.04 -17.54 -6.28
CA TYR A 161 2.97 -18.59 -5.90
C TYR A 161 2.51 -19.97 -6.41
N LEU A 162 1.24 -20.31 -6.18
CA LEU A 162 0.67 -21.59 -6.64
C LEU A 162 0.66 -21.70 -8.17
N ILE A 163 0.30 -20.61 -8.87
CA ILE A 163 0.34 -20.57 -10.34
C ILE A 163 1.76 -20.81 -10.85
N MET A 164 2.75 -20.17 -10.25
CA MET A 164 4.16 -20.32 -10.66
C MET A 164 4.74 -21.70 -10.34
N LEU A 165 4.27 -22.37 -9.28
CA LEU A 165 4.66 -23.76 -8.99
C LEU A 165 4.17 -24.76 -10.04
N ILE A 166 3.02 -24.48 -10.68
CA ILE A 166 2.44 -25.33 -11.72
C ILE A 166 3.08 -25.05 -13.08
N GLN A 167 3.57 -23.82 -13.29
CA GLN A 167 4.22 -23.41 -14.53
C GLN A 167 5.69 -23.86 -14.50
N HIS A 168 6.00 -24.98 -15.11
CA HIS A 168 7.37 -25.44 -15.30
C HIS A 168 7.93 -24.94 -16.65
N ARG A 169 8.02 -23.63 -16.86
CA ARG A 169 8.61 -23.05 -18.07
C ARG A 169 10.00 -22.50 -17.77
N ASP A 170 10.90 -22.61 -18.74
CA ASP A 170 12.26 -22.03 -18.64
C ASP A 170 12.28 -20.50 -18.85
N ASP A 171 11.10 -19.86 -18.97
CA ASP A 171 10.94 -18.47 -19.27
C ASP A 171 10.13 -17.71 -18.19
N THR A 172 10.83 -17.18 -17.20
CA THR A 172 10.27 -16.40 -16.10
C THR A 172 9.44 -15.19 -16.55
N PHE A 173 9.81 -14.51 -17.66
CA PHE A 173 9.05 -13.40 -18.17
C PHE A 173 7.65 -13.81 -18.65
N SER A 174 7.57 -14.95 -19.37
CA SER A 174 6.29 -15.53 -19.77
C SER A 174 5.48 -16.03 -18.58
N ASP A 175 6.11 -16.52 -17.53
CA ASP A 175 5.45 -16.96 -16.31
C ASP A 175 4.77 -15.75 -15.62
N TYR A 176 5.46 -14.63 -15.49
CA TYR A 176 4.86 -13.40 -14.95
C TYR A 176 3.71 -12.89 -15.80
N ARG A 177 3.82 -12.92 -17.13
CA ARG A 177 2.70 -12.55 -18.02
C ARG A 177 1.48 -13.44 -17.80
N THR A 178 1.69 -14.74 -17.62
CA THR A 178 0.61 -15.67 -17.30
C THR A 178 0.00 -15.34 -15.93
N CYS A 179 0.82 -15.03 -14.92
CA CYS A 179 0.34 -14.55 -13.61
C CYS A 179 -0.57 -13.32 -13.77
N PHE A 180 -0.14 -12.30 -14.51
CA PHE A 180 -0.96 -11.12 -14.76
C PHE A 180 -2.26 -11.46 -15.49
N ALA A 181 -2.25 -12.39 -16.48
CA ALA A 181 -3.47 -12.83 -17.15
C ALA A 181 -4.47 -13.49 -16.20
N PHE A 182 -3.99 -14.33 -15.27
CA PHE A 182 -4.83 -14.96 -14.24
C PHE A 182 -5.48 -13.94 -13.28
N LEU A 183 -4.86 -12.79 -13.05
CA LEU A 183 -5.44 -11.72 -12.25
C LEU A 183 -6.68 -11.07 -12.89
N ALA A 184 -6.97 -11.38 -14.17
CA ALA A 184 -8.26 -11.04 -14.77
C ALA A 184 -9.45 -11.72 -14.04
N ILE A 185 -9.24 -12.88 -13.41
CA ILE A 185 -10.30 -13.61 -12.69
C ILE A 185 -10.76 -12.82 -11.45
N PRO A 186 -9.91 -12.52 -10.44
CA PRO A 186 -10.33 -11.70 -9.32
C PRO A 186 -10.75 -10.28 -9.75
N GLY A 187 -10.14 -9.71 -10.79
CA GLY A 187 -10.57 -8.44 -11.38
C GLY A 187 -11.99 -8.48 -11.92
N ALA A 188 -12.37 -9.52 -12.67
CA ALA A 188 -13.72 -9.70 -13.16
C ALA A 188 -14.74 -9.93 -12.03
N ILE A 189 -14.36 -10.70 -10.99
CA ILE A 189 -15.17 -10.88 -9.79
C ILE A 189 -15.40 -9.54 -9.09
N THR A 190 -14.36 -8.71 -8.95
CA THR A 190 -14.47 -7.35 -8.40
C THR A 190 -15.52 -6.52 -9.14
N LEU A 191 -15.46 -6.46 -10.47
CA LEU A 191 -16.39 -5.67 -11.27
C LEU A 191 -17.82 -6.23 -11.20
N LEU A 192 -17.98 -7.56 -11.20
CA LEU A 192 -19.30 -8.21 -11.06
C LEU A 192 -19.92 -7.89 -9.70
N LEU A 193 -19.17 -8.09 -8.62
CA LEU A 193 -19.66 -7.82 -7.25
C LEU A 193 -19.96 -6.34 -7.06
N LEU A 194 -19.13 -5.46 -7.62
CA LEU A 194 -19.36 -4.02 -7.57
C LEU A 194 -20.65 -3.63 -8.31
N TRP A 195 -20.87 -4.20 -9.49
CA TRP A 195 -22.10 -3.98 -10.25
C TRP A 195 -23.34 -4.50 -9.50
N LEU A 196 -23.27 -5.67 -8.88
CA LEU A 196 -24.34 -6.23 -8.03
C LEU A 196 -24.61 -5.33 -6.81
N THR A 197 -23.55 -4.80 -6.18
CA THR A 197 -23.67 -3.88 -5.05
C THR A 197 -24.33 -2.57 -5.48
N TYR A 198 -23.94 -2.02 -6.63
CA TYR A 198 -24.58 -0.85 -7.23
C TYR A 198 -26.09 -1.08 -7.50
N LYS A 199 -26.43 -2.22 -8.11
CA LYS A 199 -27.85 -2.58 -8.39
C LYS A 199 -28.67 -2.71 -7.13
N ARG A 200 -28.09 -3.24 -6.05
CA ARG A 200 -28.78 -3.45 -4.78
C ARG A 200 -28.91 -2.17 -3.95
N PHE A 201 -27.93 -1.27 -4.05
CA PHE A 201 -27.83 -0.04 -3.27
C PHE A 201 -27.52 1.18 -4.17
N PRO A 202 -28.45 1.56 -5.06
CA PRO A 202 -28.20 2.64 -6.02
C PRO A 202 -28.05 4.02 -5.35
N HIS A 203 -28.61 4.20 -4.13
CA HIS A 203 -28.61 5.45 -3.36
C HIS A 203 -28.00 5.24 -1.96
N PRO A 204 -26.68 5.10 -1.84
CA PRO A 204 -26.01 4.85 -0.55
C PRO A 204 -26.11 6.07 0.39
N GLU A 205 -26.34 7.27 -0.13
CA GLU A 205 -26.61 8.49 0.61
C GLU A 205 -27.82 8.38 1.56
N ASN A 206 -28.75 7.49 1.27
CA ASN A 206 -29.93 7.24 2.12
C ASN A 206 -29.55 6.62 3.49
N PHE A 207 -28.31 6.18 3.70
CA PHE A 207 -27.84 5.69 4.99
C PHE A 207 -27.42 6.83 5.94
N GLU A 208 -27.22 8.08 5.47
CA GLU A 208 -26.67 9.15 6.30
C GLU A 208 -27.72 10.16 6.77
N PRO A 209 -27.71 10.53 8.07
CA PRO A 209 -28.36 11.74 8.54
C PRO A 209 -27.53 12.98 8.17
N GLU A 210 -28.21 14.13 8.05
CA GLU A 210 -27.75 15.44 7.52
C GLU A 210 -26.28 15.85 7.74
N PRO A 211 -25.64 16.54 6.75
CA PRO A 211 -24.23 16.90 6.80
C PRO A 211 -23.94 17.96 7.87
N LYS A 212 -22.81 17.79 8.60
CA LYS A 212 -22.33 18.74 9.62
C LYS A 212 -21.54 19.89 8.97
N GLU A 213 -21.69 21.12 9.50
CA GLU A 213 -20.98 22.32 9.02
C GLU A 213 -19.46 22.17 9.00
N TYR A 214 -18.82 22.64 7.93
CA TYR A 214 -17.38 22.70 7.75
C TYR A 214 -16.74 23.77 8.64
N VAL A 215 -15.58 23.44 9.26
CA VAL A 215 -14.74 24.39 10.02
C VAL A 215 -13.37 24.46 9.36
N PRO A 216 -12.86 25.67 9.01
CA PRO A 216 -11.54 25.82 8.41
C PRO A 216 -10.42 25.29 9.29
N PHE A 217 -9.49 24.51 8.70
CA PHE A 217 -8.31 23.99 9.40
C PHE A 217 -7.20 25.04 9.45
N ARG A 218 -6.69 25.30 10.67
CA ARG A 218 -5.47 26.11 10.88
C ARG A 218 -4.28 25.19 11.14
N VAL A 219 -3.26 25.31 10.30
CA VAL A 219 -2.02 24.52 10.41
C VAL A 219 -1.27 24.91 11.68
N SER A 220 -1.08 23.95 12.60
CA SER A 220 -0.31 24.15 13.83
C SER A 220 1.17 23.82 13.64
N LYS A 221 2.06 24.39 14.46
CA LYS A 221 3.49 24.05 14.45
C LYS A 221 3.71 22.54 14.69
N ARG A 222 2.90 21.94 15.57
CA ARG A 222 2.94 20.50 15.87
C ARG A 222 2.64 19.67 14.62
N PHE A 223 1.64 20.05 13.85
CA PHE A 223 1.27 19.40 12.60
C PHE A 223 2.38 19.50 11.55
N VAL A 224 3.01 20.68 11.38
CA VAL A 224 4.13 20.87 10.45
C VAL A 224 5.31 19.95 10.80
N VAL A 225 5.71 19.93 12.07
CA VAL A 225 6.82 19.08 12.53
C VAL A 225 6.52 17.60 12.28
N TYR A 226 5.28 17.18 12.54
CA TYR A 226 4.83 15.83 12.26
C TYR A 226 4.92 15.52 10.75
N ILE A 227 4.44 16.42 9.88
CA ILE A 227 4.51 16.26 8.42
C ILE A 227 5.97 16.14 7.95
N VAL A 228 6.89 16.93 8.48
CA VAL A 228 8.32 16.82 8.14
C VAL A 228 8.89 15.45 8.56
N GLY A 229 8.59 14.99 9.77
CA GLY A 229 9.04 13.68 10.25
C GLY A 229 8.55 12.53 9.40
N ILE A 230 7.25 12.55 9.05
CA ILE A 230 6.65 11.51 8.22
C ILE A 230 7.14 11.57 6.76
N SER A 231 7.41 12.77 6.25
CA SER A 231 8.00 12.94 4.91
C SER A 231 9.42 12.37 4.85
N LEU A 232 10.23 12.55 5.91
CA LEU A 232 11.55 11.92 6.01
C LEU A 232 11.45 10.39 6.07
N PHE A 233 10.48 9.87 6.82
CA PHE A 233 10.23 8.44 6.87
C PHE A 233 9.86 7.89 5.48
N ALA A 234 8.89 8.50 4.81
CA ALA A 234 8.45 8.11 3.47
C ALA A 234 9.57 8.22 2.43
N PHE A 235 10.41 9.26 2.52
CA PHE A 235 11.55 9.47 1.64
C PHE A 235 12.60 8.37 1.77
N GLY A 236 12.88 7.90 2.98
CA GLY A 236 13.85 6.82 3.23
C GLY A 236 13.29 5.40 3.01
N PHE A 237 11.99 5.25 2.80
CA PHE A 237 11.35 3.95 2.71
C PHE A 237 11.32 3.46 1.25
N ALA A 238 12.15 2.45 0.92
CA ALA A 238 12.20 1.90 -0.42
C ALA A 238 10.91 1.17 -0.79
N ASP A 239 10.38 1.44 -1.98
CA ASP A 239 9.23 0.71 -2.53
C ASP A 239 9.56 -0.79 -2.71
N TYR A 240 8.60 -1.67 -2.44
CA TYR A 240 8.80 -3.12 -2.56
C TYR A 240 9.24 -3.54 -3.96
N SER A 241 8.91 -2.78 -4.99
CA SER A 241 9.34 -3.05 -6.35
C SER A 241 10.87 -3.03 -6.51
N LEU A 242 11.60 -2.18 -5.75
CA LEU A 242 13.05 -2.20 -5.73
C LEU A 242 13.60 -3.43 -5.00
N ILE A 243 12.94 -3.86 -3.92
CA ILE A 243 13.34 -5.04 -3.14
C ILE A 243 13.17 -6.31 -4.00
N VAL A 244 11.99 -6.51 -4.60
CA VAL A 244 11.74 -7.71 -5.42
C VAL A 244 12.57 -7.72 -6.70
N MET A 245 12.86 -6.55 -7.30
CA MET A 245 13.81 -6.42 -8.40
C MET A 245 15.22 -6.85 -7.97
N HIS A 246 15.67 -6.38 -6.80
CA HIS A 246 17.00 -6.76 -6.26
C HIS A 246 17.10 -8.27 -6.06
N PHE A 247 16.11 -8.89 -5.40
CA PHE A 247 16.10 -10.34 -5.19
C PHE A 247 16.11 -11.13 -6.50
N SER A 248 15.36 -10.66 -7.50
CA SER A 248 15.35 -11.24 -8.84
C SER A 248 16.69 -11.12 -9.56
N ARG A 249 17.32 -9.92 -9.54
CA ARG A 249 18.63 -9.67 -10.18
C ARG A 249 19.76 -10.44 -9.52
N GLN A 250 19.73 -10.59 -8.21
CA GLN A 250 20.75 -11.31 -7.43
C GLN A 250 20.50 -12.83 -7.38
N HIS A 251 19.42 -13.33 -7.99
CA HIS A 251 19.01 -14.74 -7.95
C HIS A 251 18.97 -15.32 -6.52
N LEU A 252 18.59 -14.50 -5.52
CA LEU A 252 18.52 -14.91 -4.12
C LEU A 252 17.41 -15.95 -3.87
N PHE A 253 16.36 -15.88 -4.66
CA PHE A 253 15.19 -16.76 -4.60
C PHE A 253 14.74 -17.13 -6.01
N THR A 254 14.06 -18.28 -6.13
CA THR A 254 13.35 -18.60 -7.38
C THR A 254 12.21 -17.62 -7.61
N ALA A 255 11.86 -17.41 -8.87
CA ALA A 255 10.79 -16.48 -9.24
C ALA A 255 9.45 -16.81 -8.54
N ALA A 256 9.15 -18.08 -8.32
CA ALA A 256 7.96 -18.54 -7.62
C ALA A 256 7.92 -18.10 -6.13
N VAL A 257 9.07 -17.98 -5.47
CA VAL A 257 9.15 -17.61 -4.04
C VAL A 257 8.91 -16.10 -3.82
N LEU A 258 9.15 -15.27 -4.82
CA LEU A 258 9.01 -13.80 -4.67
C LEU A 258 7.59 -13.37 -4.22
N PRO A 259 6.48 -13.89 -4.79
CA PRO A 259 5.15 -13.61 -4.26
C PRO A 259 4.94 -14.07 -2.81
N LEU A 260 5.54 -15.23 -2.44
CA LEU A 260 5.43 -15.73 -1.07
C LEU A 260 6.10 -14.80 -0.05
N LEU A 261 7.24 -14.20 -0.41
CA LEU A 261 7.90 -13.18 0.42
C LEU A 261 7.03 -11.94 0.59
N TYR A 262 6.31 -11.53 -0.46
CA TYR A 262 5.35 -10.43 -0.34
C TYR A 262 4.17 -10.78 0.57
N ALA A 263 3.63 -11.99 0.45
CA ALA A 263 2.60 -12.47 1.38
C ALA A 263 3.07 -12.43 2.84
N LEU A 264 4.34 -12.80 3.09
CA LEU A 264 4.97 -12.67 4.41
C LEU A 264 5.06 -11.21 4.86
N ALA A 265 5.44 -10.29 3.96
CA ALA A 265 5.45 -8.86 4.25
C ALA A 265 4.04 -8.35 4.64
N MET A 266 2.99 -8.76 3.93
CA MET A 266 1.61 -8.35 4.23
C MET A 266 1.09 -8.96 5.55
N LEU A 267 1.50 -10.18 5.89
CA LEU A 267 1.19 -10.77 7.20
C LEU A 267 1.87 -10.00 8.34
N THR A 268 3.13 -9.61 8.17
CA THR A 268 3.85 -8.82 9.17
C THR A 268 3.34 -7.38 9.25
N ASP A 269 2.89 -6.82 8.13
CA ASP A 269 2.18 -5.55 8.05
C ASP A 269 0.90 -5.58 8.91
N ALA A 270 -0.01 -6.51 8.67
CA ALA A 270 -1.24 -6.68 9.44
C ALA A 270 -0.97 -6.85 10.94
N ALA A 271 0.00 -7.68 11.30
CA ALA A 271 0.37 -7.92 12.70
C ALA A 271 0.94 -6.64 13.35
N SER A 272 1.82 -5.93 12.63
CA SER A 272 2.44 -4.71 13.13
C SER A 272 1.45 -3.56 13.25
N ALA A 273 0.52 -3.41 12.30
CA ALA A 273 -0.56 -2.43 12.36
C ALA A 273 -1.37 -2.57 13.66
N PHE A 274 -1.69 -3.81 14.04
CA PHE A 274 -2.39 -4.10 15.29
C PHE A 274 -1.54 -3.76 16.53
N VAL A 275 -0.29 -4.22 16.58
CA VAL A 275 0.62 -4.02 17.72
C VAL A 275 0.91 -2.54 17.92
N PHE A 276 1.29 -1.84 16.86
CA PHE A 276 1.64 -0.41 16.95
C PHE A 276 0.41 0.47 17.09
N GLY A 277 -0.74 0.11 16.55
CA GLY A 277 -2.01 0.78 16.82
C GLY A 277 -2.36 0.73 18.33
N TRP A 278 -2.25 -0.45 18.95
CA TRP A 278 -2.46 -0.59 20.39
C TRP A 278 -1.43 0.17 21.22
N LEU A 279 -0.16 0.18 20.81
CA LEU A 279 0.90 0.96 21.48
C LEU A 279 0.64 2.46 21.31
N PHE A 280 0.12 2.90 20.15
CA PHE A 280 -0.20 4.28 19.87
C PHE A 280 -1.30 4.82 20.80
N ASP A 281 -2.34 4.03 21.07
CA ASP A 281 -3.42 4.42 21.98
C ASP A 281 -2.93 4.67 23.42
N ARG A 282 -1.78 4.10 23.80
CA ARG A 282 -1.18 4.27 25.13
C ARG A 282 -0.02 5.27 25.15
N HIS A 283 0.80 5.24 24.11
CA HIS A 283 2.05 6.00 24.01
C HIS A 283 2.32 6.41 22.57
N ALA A 284 1.53 7.35 22.02
CA ALA A 284 1.57 7.72 20.61
C ALA A 284 2.97 8.08 20.09
N ARG A 285 3.74 8.89 20.87
CA ARG A 285 5.11 9.25 20.50
C ARG A 285 6.07 8.07 20.48
N LEU A 286 5.98 7.20 21.49
CA LEU A 286 6.83 6.01 21.60
C LEU A 286 6.55 5.05 20.43
N SER A 287 5.27 4.87 20.08
CA SER A 287 4.85 4.05 18.95
C SER A 287 5.47 4.52 17.63
N LEU A 288 5.44 5.83 17.33
CA LEU A 288 6.07 6.42 16.14
C LEU A 288 7.59 6.17 16.10
N VAL A 289 8.27 6.39 17.22
CA VAL A 289 9.73 6.25 17.31
C VAL A 289 10.15 4.79 17.17
N VAL A 290 9.52 3.89 17.96
CA VAL A 290 9.89 2.48 17.99
C VAL A 290 9.60 1.81 16.65
N SER A 291 8.44 2.06 16.05
CA SER A 291 8.11 1.50 14.72
C SER A 291 9.11 1.93 13.65
N THR A 292 9.51 3.21 13.66
CA THR A 292 10.51 3.74 12.72
C THR A 292 11.88 3.11 12.96
N LEU A 293 12.34 2.99 14.21
CA LEU A 293 13.64 2.40 14.54
C LEU A 293 13.69 0.89 14.23
N VAL A 294 12.59 0.17 14.45
CA VAL A 294 12.51 -1.27 14.12
C VAL A 294 12.49 -1.46 12.60
N ALA A 295 11.82 -0.59 11.86
CA ALA A 295 11.80 -0.66 10.41
C ALA A 295 13.12 -0.22 9.76
N ALA A 296 13.81 0.81 10.29
CA ALA A 296 14.97 1.44 9.66
C ALA A 296 16.05 0.48 9.11
N PRO A 297 16.42 -0.63 9.76
CA PRO A 297 17.43 -1.55 9.23
C PRO A 297 16.96 -2.42 8.07
N PHE A 298 15.67 -2.36 7.63
CA PHE A 298 15.18 -3.20 6.55
C PHE A 298 16.06 -3.13 5.29
N ALA A 299 16.54 -1.93 4.93
CA ALA A 299 17.34 -1.73 3.73
C ALA A 299 18.71 -2.41 3.83
N VAL A 300 19.33 -2.43 5.02
CA VAL A 300 20.60 -3.15 5.25
C VAL A 300 20.40 -4.64 5.01
N PHE A 301 19.37 -5.23 5.62
CA PHE A 301 19.12 -6.67 5.52
C PHE A 301 18.64 -7.07 4.13
N ALA A 302 17.76 -6.28 3.50
CA ALA A 302 17.22 -6.61 2.19
C ALA A 302 18.26 -6.47 1.06
N PHE A 303 19.12 -5.44 1.10
CA PHE A 303 20.01 -5.12 -0.02
C PHE A 303 21.47 -5.50 0.19
N LEU A 304 21.99 -5.47 1.42
CA LEU A 304 23.41 -5.74 1.72
C LEU A 304 23.66 -7.12 2.36
N GLY A 305 22.63 -7.96 2.52
CA GLY A 305 22.78 -9.26 3.18
C GLY A 305 23.85 -10.16 2.53
N GLY A 306 24.03 -10.10 1.21
CA GLY A 306 25.08 -10.82 0.49
C GLY A 306 26.50 -10.25 0.73
N ASP A 307 26.63 -8.94 0.86
CA ASP A 307 27.92 -8.28 1.08
C ASP A 307 28.37 -8.41 2.54
N VAL A 308 27.44 -8.36 3.49
CA VAL A 308 27.71 -8.61 4.91
C VAL A 308 28.29 -10.02 5.12
N THR A 309 27.81 -11.03 4.39
CA THR A 309 28.35 -12.38 4.47
C THR A 309 29.77 -12.49 3.94
N ARG A 310 30.10 -11.75 2.88
CA ARG A 310 31.47 -11.68 2.35
C ARG A 310 32.43 -10.99 3.33
N MET A 311 32.00 -9.91 4.00
CA MET A 311 32.78 -9.18 5.00
C MET A 311 33.07 -10.01 6.26
N LEU A 312 32.16 -10.91 6.65
CA LEU A 312 32.31 -11.77 7.81
C LEU A 312 33.18 -13.04 7.53
N GLY A 313 33.86 -13.09 6.37
CA GLY A 313 34.80 -14.19 6.01
C GLY A 313 34.11 -15.50 5.60
N GLY A 314 32.79 -15.48 5.48
CA GLY A 314 32.03 -16.55 4.84
C GLY A 314 32.08 -16.37 3.33
N GLY A 315 32.51 -17.38 2.54
CA GLY A 315 32.29 -17.40 1.10
C GLY A 315 30.83 -17.08 0.77
N THR A 316 30.45 -16.97 -0.51
CA THR A 316 29.08 -16.71 -0.97
C THR A 316 28.09 -17.75 -0.42
N ASN A 317 27.73 -17.64 0.88
CA ASN A 317 26.74 -18.50 1.51
C ASN A 317 25.36 -17.97 1.18
N THR A 318 24.78 -18.50 0.10
CA THR A 318 23.43 -18.12 -0.38
C THR A 318 22.38 -18.25 0.73
N GLY A 319 22.53 -19.18 1.66
CA GLY A 319 21.61 -19.38 2.78
C GLY A 319 21.56 -18.18 3.74
N ILE A 320 22.71 -17.59 4.09
CA ILE A 320 22.75 -16.42 4.98
C ILE A 320 22.21 -15.18 4.25
N ALA A 321 22.56 -14.98 2.97
CA ALA A 321 22.04 -13.88 2.17
C ALA A 321 20.50 -13.94 2.06
N SER A 322 19.95 -15.13 1.80
CA SER A 322 18.49 -15.35 1.76
C SER A 322 17.82 -15.11 3.12
N THR A 323 18.47 -15.54 4.22
CA THR A 323 17.96 -15.27 5.57
C THR A 323 17.94 -13.79 5.89
N CYS A 324 19.00 -13.05 5.56
CA CYS A 324 19.03 -11.59 5.68
C CYS A 324 17.91 -10.93 4.85
N ALA A 325 17.72 -11.37 3.61
CA ALA A 325 16.66 -10.87 2.75
C ALA A 325 15.26 -11.08 3.36
N ILE A 326 14.98 -12.24 3.94
CA ILE A 326 13.72 -12.53 4.64
C ILE A 326 13.55 -11.61 5.86
N ILE A 327 14.60 -11.40 6.66
CA ILE A 327 14.56 -10.45 7.78
C ILE A 327 14.25 -9.04 7.26
N GLY A 328 14.89 -8.61 6.15
CA GLY A 328 14.61 -7.33 5.51
C GLY A 328 13.15 -7.17 5.10
N VAL A 329 12.56 -8.22 4.52
CA VAL A 329 11.12 -8.25 4.15
C VAL A 329 10.21 -8.13 5.36
N VAL A 330 10.50 -8.83 6.45
CA VAL A 330 9.74 -8.75 7.71
C VAL A 330 9.81 -7.33 8.29
N LEU A 331 11.00 -6.75 8.34
CA LEU A 331 11.20 -5.38 8.85
C LEU A 331 10.51 -4.33 7.96
N TRP A 332 10.51 -4.54 6.65
CA TRP A 332 9.77 -3.71 5.70
C TRP A 332 8.26 -3.80 5.94
N GLY A 333 7.71 -5.02 6.11
CA GLY A 333 6.30 -5.22 6.45
C GLY A 333 5.92 -4.55 7.77
N ILE A 334 6.78 -4.61 8.80
CA ILE A 334 6.57 -3.89 10.06
C ILE A 334 6.46 -2.38 9.83
N GLY A 335 7.33 -1.82 8.99
CA GLY A 335 7.28 -0.40 8.63
C GLY A 335 6.00 0.00 7.91
N MET A 336 5.51 -0.85 6.99
CA MET A 336 4.25 -0.63 6.26
C MET A 336 3.06 -0.59 7.21
N GLY A 337 2.89 -1.58 8.09
CA GLY A 337 1.77 -1.63 9.02
C GLY A 337 1.75 -0.49 10.03
N ALA A 338 2.93 -0.03 10.45
CA ALA A 338 3.04 1.18 11.25
C ALA A 338 2.56 2.42 10.47
N GLN A 339 2.91 2.54 9.17
CA GLN A 339 2.45 3.65 8.33
C GLN A 339 0.93 3.66 8.20
N GLU A 340 0.32 2.53 7.92
CA GLU A 340 -1.12 2.46 7.68
C GLU A 340 -1.95 2.77 8.91
N SER A 341 -1.51 2.34 10.08
CA SER A 341 -2.25 2.49 11.34
C SER A 341 -1.92 3.80 12.07
N ILE A 342 -0.64 4.03 12.39
CA ILE A 342 -0.24 5.09 13.31
C ILE A 342 -0.23 6.46 12.65
N LEU A 343 0.15 6.53 11.38
CA LEU A 343 0.33 7.81 10.72
C LEU A 343 -0.99 8.53 10.51
N LYS A 344 -2.02 7.80 10.11
CA LYS A 344 -3.39 8.33 10.00
C LYS A 344 -3.97 8.69 11.36
N ALA A 345 -3.74 7.84 12.38
CA ALA A 345 -4.19 8.10 13.75
C ALA A 345 -3.56 9.39 14.32
N SER A 346 -2.27 9.63 14.07
CA SER A 346 -1.59 10.86 14.50
C SER A 346 -2.19 12.12 13.91
N VAL A 347 -2.57 12.12 12.63
CA VAL A 347 -3.30 13.25 12.00
C VAL A 347 -4.63 13.49 12.71
N ALA A 348 -5.36 12.41 13.03
CA ALA A 348 -6.66 12.51 13.71
C ALA A 348 -6.57 13.14 15.10
N THR A 349 -5.43 13.00 15.80
CA THR A 349 -5.23 13.63 17.13
C THR A 349 -4.85 15.13 17.03
N MET A 350 -4.24 15.55 15.91
CA MET A 350 -3.74 16.92 15.72
C MET A 350 -4.73 17.83 15.01
N VAL A 351 -5.75 17.26 14.33
CA VAL A 351 -6.68 18.02 13.48
C VAL A 351 -8.09 17.91 14.05
N PRO A 352 -8.82 19.05 14.20
CA PRO A 352 -10.21 19.06 14.67
C PRO A 352 -11.11 18.17 13.80
N LYS A 353 -12.09 17.49 14.41
CA LYS A 353 -12.98 16.51 13.73
C LYS A 353 -13.63 17.09 12.44
N ARG A 354 -14.00 18.38 12.45
CA ARG A 354 -14.68 19.06 11.36
C ARG A 354 -13.78 19.47 10.18
N SER A 355 -12.45 19.39 10.33
CA SER A 355 -11.45 19.75 9.30
C SER A 355 -10.46 18.61 9.02
N ARG A 356 -10.77 17.39 9.48
CA ARG A 356 -9.90 16.21 9.28
C ARG A 356 -9.64 15.89 7.82
N ALA A 357 -10.63 16.06 6.95
CA ALA A 357 -10.46 15.84 5.50
C ALA A 357 -9.33 16.71 4.91
N THR A 358 -9.28 18.00 5.28
CA THR A 358 -8.20 18.90 4.87
C THR A 358 -6.86 18.49 5.46
N GLY A 359 -6.82 18.11 6.75
CA GLY A 359 -5.61 17.63 7.41
C GLY A 359 -5.05 16.37 6.76
N TYR A 360 -5.91 15.40 6.47
CA TYR A 360 -5.52 14.19 5.73
C TYR A 360 -5.06 14.51 4.30
N GLY A 361 -5.73 15.43 3.59
CA GLY A 361 -5.32 15.84 2.25
C GLY A 361 -3.91 16.44 2.21
N ILE A 362 -3.58 17.34 3.16
CA ILE A 362 -2.22 17.88 3.29
C ILE A 362 -1.21 16.78 3.62
N PHE A 363 -1.55 15.92 4.58
CA PHE A 363 -0.71 14.78 4.95
C PHE A 363 -0.43 13.88 3.74
N GLU A 364 -1.47 13.43 3.03
CA GLU A 364 -1.34 12.52 1.89
C GLU A 364 -0.53 13.14 0.74
N CYS A 365 -0.73 14.43 0.45
CA CYS A 365 0.05 15.14 -0.57
C CYS A 365 1.54 15.21 -0.20
N CYS A 366 1.88 15.60 1.03
CA CYS A 366 3.27 15.69 1.48
C CYS A 366 3.93 14.31 1.54
N PHE A 367 3.21 13.31 2.05
CA PHE A 367 3.65 11.92 2.12
C PHE A 367 3.92 11.34 0.73
N GLY A 368 2.97 11.49 -0.21
CA GLY A 368 3.11 11.01 -1.58
C GLY A 368 4.24 11.70 -2.34
N ALA A 369 4.45 13.02 -2.14
CA ALA A 369 5.55 13.75 -2.73
C ALA A 369 6.91 13.28 -2.19
N ALA A 370 7.01 13.08 -0.87
CA ALA A 370 8.22 12.58 -0.24
C ALA A 370 8.54 11.14 -0.67
N TRP A 371 7.53 10.26 -0.73
CA TRP A 371 7.67 8.90 -1.24
C TRP A 371 8.13 8.88 -2.70
N PHE A 372 7.56 9.73 -3.56
CA PHE A 372 8.01 9.86 -4.95
C PHE A 372 9.48 10.23 -5.06
N LEU A 373 9.88 11.32 -4.39
CA LEU A 373 11.26 11.79 -4.43
C LEU A 373 12.24 10.75 -3.87
N GLY A 374 11.86 10.10 -2.77
CA GLY A 374 12.64 9.05 -2.13
C GLY A 374 12.78 7.82 -3.02
N SER A 375 11.69 7.26 -3.53
CA SER A 375 11.72 6.08 -4.40
C SER A 375 12.51 6.31 -5.67
N TRP A 376 12.38 7.49 -6.29
CA TRP A 376 13.17 7.84 -7.46
C TRP A 376 14.66 7.96 -7.13
N LEU A 377 15.01 8.71 -6.07
CA LEU A 377 16.40 8.85 -5.65
C LEU A 377 17.03 7.51 -5.28
N LEU A 378 16.34 6.68 -4.49
CA LEU A 378 16.82 5.35 -4.10
C LEU A 378 17.01 4.45 -5.33
N GLY A 379 16.13 4.53 -6.34
CA GLY A 379 16.28 3.83 -7.61
C GLY A 379 17.52 4.29 -8.39
N VAL A 380 17.78 5.60 -8.47
CA VAL A 380 18.99 6.16 -9.11
C VAL A 380 20.26 5.74 -8.37
N LEU A 381 20.23 5.82 -7.03
CA LEU A 381 21.36 5.42 -6.20
C LEU A 381 21.61 3.91 -6.26
N TYR A 382 20.57 3.09 -6.41
CA TYR A 382 20.71 1.64 -6.61
C TYR A 382 21.58 1.33 -7.86
N ASP A 383 21.33 2.02 -8.96
CA ASP A 383 22.09 1.81 -10.21
C ASP A 383 23.53 2.36 -10.12
N GLN A 384 23.83 3.28 -9.17
CA GLN A 384 25.16 3.87 -8.98
C GLN A 384 25.95 3.20 -7.86
N SER A 385 25.36 3.06 -6.66
CA SER A 385 26.00 2.49 -5.48
C SER A 385 24.93 2.01 -4.48
N LEU A 386 24.84 0.70 -4.35
CA LEU A 386 23.93 0.06 -3.41
C LEU A 386 24.15 0.49 -1.96
N VAL A 387 25.42 0.66 -1.57
CA VAL A 387 25.80 1.09 -0.21
C VAL A 387 25.30 2.51 0.05
N VAL A 388 25.48 3.45 -0.89
CA VAL A 388 25.00 4.83 -0.73
C VAL A 388 23.48 4.87 -0.64
N MET A 389 22.78 4.08 -1.45
CA MET A 389 21.33 3.94 -1.38
C MET A 389 20.87 3.51 0.01
N VAL A 390 21.48 2.47 0.58
CA VAL A 390 21.14 1.95 1.91
C VAL A 390 21.43 2.98 3.00
N VAL A 391 22.58 3.66 2.94
CA VAL A 391 22.94 4.73 3.90
C VAL A 391 21.91 5.86 3.86
N VAL A 392 21.51 6.31 2.67
CA VAL A 392 20.48 7.38 2.53
C VAL A 392 19.14 6.92 3.09
N SER A 393 18.70 5.69 2.79
CA SER A 393 17.47 5.10 3.31
C SER A 393 17.46 5.09 4.84
N VAL A 394 18.49 4.51 5.46
CA VAL A 394 18.58 4.39 6.92
C VAL A 394 18.72 5.77 7.59
N ALA A 395 19.56 6.66 7.04
CA ALA A 395 19.75 8.00 7.59
C ALA A 395 18.46 8.81 7.61
N ALA A 396 17.66 8.77 6.53
CA ALA A 396 16.38 9.46 6.47
C ALA A 396 15.39 8.95 7.53
N GLN A 397 15.34 7.64 7.76
CA GLN A 397 14.48 7.05 8.79
C GLN A 397 14.96 7.35 10.21
N LEU A 398 16.27 7.36 10.46
CA LEU A 398 16.82 7.76 11.76
C LEU A 398 16.54 9.24 12.04
N LEU A 399 16.65 10.11 11.04
CA LEU A 399 16.26 11.52 11.17
C LEU A 399 14.77 11.66 11.46
N ALA A 400 13.91 10.86 10.81
CA ALA A 400 12.48 10.83 11.11
C ALA A 400 12.22 10.42 12.58
N ALA A 401 12.88 9.38 13.08
CA ALA A 401 12.76 8.93 14.46
C ALA A 401 13.21 10.03 15.46
N ILE A 402 14.30 10.75 15.17
CA ILE A 402 14.77 11.90 15.97
C ILE A 402 13.72 13.02 15.98
N MET A 403 13.14 13.34 14.80
CA MET A 403 12.07 14.34 14.71
C MET A 403 10.84 13.96 15.53
N PHE A 404 10.41 12.69 15.49
CA PHE A 404 9.30 12.20 16.30
C PHE A 404 9.62 12.26 17.81
N TRP A 405 10.86 11.96 18.20
CA TRP A 405 11.25 11.97 19.59
C TRP A 405 11.30 13.39 20.19
N TRP A 406 11.90 14.35 19.51
CA TRP A 406 12.18 15.67 20.06
C TRP A 406 11.08 16.69 19.87
N LYS A 407 10.33 16.59 18.76
CA LYS A 407 9.43 17.66 18.33
C LYS A 407 7.95 17.31 18.39
N VAL A 408 7.59 16.03 18.53
CA VAL A 408 6.20 15.66 18.83
C VAL A 408 6.02 15.77 20.34
N PRO A 409 5.17 16.68 20.87
CA PRO A 409 5.00 16.89 22.28
C PRO A 409 4.60 15.62 23.04
N LYS A 410 5.02 15.53 24.31
CA LYS A 410 4.49 14.52 25.23
C LYS A 410 2.99 14.74 25.39
N GLU A 411 2.23 13.66 25.49
CA GLU A 411 0.85 13.70 25.95
C GLU A 411 0.87 14.19 27.41
N GLU A 412 0.05 15.24 27.72
CA GLU A 412 -0.27 15.63 29.09
C GLU A 412 -1.34 14.70 29.64
#